data_9fb01a844f7b1c58d1a375f64d60fcf1
#
_entry.id   9fb01a844f7b1c58d1a375f64d60fcf1
#
_cell.length_a   1.000
_cell.length_b   1.000
_cell.length_c   1.000
_cell.angle_alpha   90.00
_cell.angle_beta   90.00
_cell.angle_gamma   90.00
#
_symmetry.space_group_name_H-M   'P 1'
#
loop_
_entity.id
_entity.type
_entity.pdbx_description
1 polymer ?
#
loop_
_entity_poly.entity_id
_entity_poly.type
_entity_poly.pdbx_seq_one_letter_code
_entity_poly.pdbx_strand_id
1 'polypeptide(L)'
;MGLHTDPRRVEEKCRASRRALDDDPDPRGAWSPPVPQRPTSWQTFLRAHCGAIAGADFFTTEVWTWRGLVTYYTLFVIDLASRRVQIVGSTPYPDALFMRQVGRTLIAAEDGLLRDHRVLIYDRDRKWSRDVRRLLEDEGIRVVQTPYQAPNANAHAERFVRSIKEE
;
A
#
# COMPACT_ATOMS: atom_id res chain seq x y z
N MET A 1 -5.27 -14.72 -21.96
CA MET A 1 -6.46 -13.86 -21.95
C MET A 1 -6.26 -12.83 -20.84
N GLY A 2 -5.77 -11.62 -21.21
CA GLY A 2 -5.52 -10.55 -20.25
C GLY A 2 -6.82 -9.88 -19.86
N LEU A 3 -7.18 -9.90 -18.60
CA LEU A 3 -8.27 -9.10 -18.03
C LEU A 3 -7.84 -7.63 -18.06
N HIS A 4 -8.19 -6.95 -19.13
CA HIS A 4 -8.01 -5.51 -19.24
C HIS A 4 -9.02 -4.85 -18.29
N THR A 5 -8.56 -4.44 -17.13
CA THR A 5 -9.40 -3.74 -16.14
C THR A 5 -9.57 -2.30 -16.65
N ASP A 6 -10.76 -1.98 -17.16
CA ASP A 6 -11.10 -0.64 -17.66
C ASP A 6 -10.90 0.40 -16.53
N PRO A 7 -10.01 1.39 -16.71
CA PRO A 7 -9.75 2.44 -15.72
C PRO A 7 -11.02 3.23 -15.34
N ARG A 8 -11.99 3.35 -16.24
CA ARG A 8 -13.27 4.01 -15.99
C ARG A 8 -14.10 3.30 -14.91
N ARG A 9 -14.01 1.97 -14.87
CA ARG A 9 -14.73 1.14 -13.87
C ARG A 9 -14.14 1.28 -12.46
N VAL A 10 -12.85 1.57 -12.35
CA VAL A 10 -12.17 1.85 -11.09
C VAL A 10 -12.56 3.23 -10.57
N GLU A 11 -12.59 4.24 -11.44
CA GLU A 11 -13.05 5.58 -11.09
C GLU A 11 -14.52 5.60 -10.68
N GLU A 12 -15.37 4.81 -11.32
CA GLU A 12 -16.79 4.70 -10.99
C GLU A 12 -17.00 4.05 -9.60
N LYS A 13 -16.22 3.04 -9.23
CA LYS A 13 -16.24 2.45 -7.89
C LYS A 13 -15.76 3.43 -6.82
N CYS A 14 -14.73 4.21 -7.10
CA CYS A 14 -14.26 5.27 -6.21
C CYS A 14 -15.27 6.41 -6.08
N ARG A 15 -15.97 6.78 -7.18
CA ARG A 15 -17.06 7.78 -7.16
C ARG A 15 -18.30 7.28 -6.41
N ALA A 16 -18.70 6.02 -6.60
CA ALA A 16 -19.80 5.41 -5.86
C ALA A 16 -19.54 5.39 -4.35
N SER A 17 -18.31 5.11 -3.93
CA SER A 17 -17.90 5.21 -2.52
C SER A 17 -17.92 6.66 -1.98
N ARG A 18 -17.73 7.67 -2.82
CA ARG A 18 -17.84 9.08 -2.42
C ARG A 18 -19.28 9.50 -2.19
N ARG A 19 -20.21 9.10 -3.08
CA ARG A 19 -21.63 9.44 -2.96
C ARG A 19 -22.30 8.83 -1.74
N ALA A 20 -21.89 7.65 -1.32
CA ALA A 20 -22.47 6.98 -0.15
C ALA A 20 -22.07 7.62 1.21
N LEU A 21 -21.20 8.65 1.20
CA LEU A 21 -20.76 9.35 2.42
C LEU A 21 -21.46 10.70 2.64
N ASP A 22 -22.07 11.25 1.58
CA ASP A 22 -22.71 12.57 1.67
C ASP A 22 -24.18 12.50 2.15
N ASP A 23 -24.75 11.29 2.25
CA ASP A 23 -26.18 11.06 2.54
C ASP A 23 -26.49 10.51 3.94
N ASP A 24 -25.53 10.51 4.88
CA ASP A 24 -25.82 10.09 6.26
C ASP A 24 -26.08 11.33 7.15
N PRO A 25 -27.35 11.69 7.42
CA PRO A 25 -27.67 12.79 8.30
C PRO A 25 -27.28 12.41 9.73
N ASP A 26 -26.38 13.19 10.33
CA ASP A 26 -26.00 13.07 11.73
C ASP A 26 -27.26 13.09 12.63
N PRO A 27 -27.61 12.00 13.32
CA PRO A 27 -28.86 11.92 14.08
C PRO A 27 -28.86 12.76 15.36
N ARG A 28 -27.83 13.56 15.61
CA ARG A 28 -27.66 14.25 16.91
C ARG A 28 -27.71 15.76 16.86
N GLY A 29 -27.96 16.41 15.71
CA GLY A 29 -28.15 17.85 15.64
C GLY A 29 -27.05 18.71 16.30
N ALA A 30 -25.88 18.16 16.54
CA ALA A 30 -24.78 18.82 17.21
C ALA A 30 -24.05 19.72 16.20
N TRP A 31 -23.89 20.99 16.55
CA TRP A 31 -23.06 21.93 15.84
C TRP A 31 -21.71 21.31 15.49
N SER A 32 -21.41 21.18 14.22
CA SER A 32 -20.14 20.67 13.72
C SER A 32 -19.23 21.84 13.40
N PRO A 33 -18.01 21.93 13.99
CA PRO A 33 -17.06 22.99 13.66
C PRO A 33 -16.70 22.96 12.18
N PRO A 34 -16.35 24.11 11.58
CA PRO A 34 -16.01 24.20 10.17
C PRO A 34 -14.85 23.28 9.80
N VAL A 35 -14.92 22.67 8.61
CA VAL A 35 -14.10 21.61 8.05
C VAL A 35 -12.56 21.73 8.22
N PRO A 36 -11.91 22.91 8.33
CA PRO A 36 -10.46 22.99 8.45
C PRO A 36 -9.86 22.45 9.75
N GLN A 37 -10.66 22.22 10.79
CA GLN A 37 -10.18 21.79 12.12
C GLN A 37 -10.45 20.34 12.46
N ARG A 38 -11.15 19.58 11.62
CA ARG A 38 -11.32 18.14 11.84
C ARG A 38 -10.11 17.38 11.29
N PRO A 39 -9.40 16.60 12.12
CA PRO A 39 -8.37 15.70 11.61
C PRO A 39 -9.06 14.73 10.63
N THR A 40 -8.61 14.76 9.39
CA THR A 40 -9.10 13.84 8.37
C THR A 40 -8.88 12.41 8.83
N SER A 41 -9.94 11.62 8.98
CA SER A 41 -9.79 10.23 9.38
C SER A 41 -8.96 9.48 8.35
N TRP A 42 -8.19 8.47 8.78
CA TRP A 42 -7.41 7.62 7.89
C TRP A 42 -8.26 7.01 6.78
N GLN A 43 -9.47 6.60 7.10
CA GLN A 43 -10.43 6.07 6.11
C GLN A 43 -10.81 7.12 5.06
N THR A 44 -11.05 8.35 5.46
CA THR A 44 -11.37 9.45 4.54
C THR A 44 -10.18 9.76 3.64
N PHE A 45 -8.97 9.75 4.16
CA PHE A 45 -7.74 9.89 3.37
C PHE A 45 -7.62 8.78 2.32
N LEU A 46 -7.74 7.51 2.72
CA LEU A 46 -7.66 6.38 1.80
C LEU A 46 -8.72 6.46 0.69
N ARG A 47 -9.97 6.79 1.04
CA ARG A 47 -11.05 6.90 0.06
C ARG A 47 -10.84 8.05 -0.94
N ALA A 48 -10.33 9.18 -0.48
CA ALA A 48 -10.07 10.33 -1.33
C ALA A 48 -8.94 10.09 -2.34
N HIS A 49 -8.00 9.20 -2.03
CA HIS A 49 -6.78 8.97 -2.82
C HIS A 49 -6.66 7.53 -3.35
N CYS A 50 -7.70 6.70 -3.29
CA CYS A 50 -7.63 5.28 -3.59
C CYS A 50 -7.04 4.93 -4.98
N GLY A 51 -7.19 5.81 -5.97
CA GLY A 51 -6.64 5.61 -7.32
C GLY A 51 -5.14 5.93 -7.45
N ALA A 52 -4.53 6.47 -6.41
CA ALA A 52 -3.12 6.88 -6.43
C ALA A 52 -2.32 6.33 -5.24
N ILE A 53 -2.87 5.32 -4.55
CA ILE A 53 -2.24 4.74 -3.36
C ILE A 53 -1.86 3.29 -3.61
N ALA A 54 -0.61 2.98 -3.32
CA ALA A 54 -0.11 1.61 -3.19
C ALA A 54 0.20 1.29 -1.73
N GLY A 55 0.03 0.05 -1.34
CA GLY A 55 0.48 -0.49 -0.05
C GLY A 55 1.66 -1.44 -0.27
N ALA A 56 2.66 -1.39 0.60
CA ALA A 56 3.79 -2.32 0.59
C ALA A 56 3.89 -3.05 1.92
N ASP A 57 4.21 -4.33 1.87
CA ASP A 57 4.41 -5.15 3.06
C ASP A 57 5.31 -6.34 2.78
N PHE A 58 5.81 -6.95 3.85
CA PHE A 58 6.62 -8.15 3.81
C PHE A 58 5.85 -9.36 4.35
N PHE A 59 6.02 -10.49 3.70
CA PHE A 59 5.71 -11.78 4.32
C PHE A 59 6.93 -12.70 4.31
N THR A 60 6.93 -13.69 5.17
CA THR A 60 7.98 -14.68 5.28
C THR A 60 7.51 -16.05 4.84
N THR A 61 8.37 -16.74 4.10
CA THR A 61 8.24 -18.15 3.75
C THR A 61 9.46 -18.91 4.20
N GLU A 62 9.28 -20.13 4.70
CA GLU A 62 10.36 -21.01 5.07
C GLU A 62 10.58 -22.04 3.96
N VAL A 63 11.81 -22.17 3.50
CA VAL A 63 12.19 -23.06 2.42
C VAL A 63 13.26 -24.04 2.90
N TRP A 64 13.00 -25.34 2.72
CA TRP A 64 14.01 -26.37 2.94
C TRP A 64 15.06 -26.33 1.85
N THR A 65 16.31 -26.12 2.24
CA THR A 65 17.47 -26.18 1.36
C THR A 65 18.40 -27.31 1.79
N TRP A 66 19.38 -27.64 0.97
CA TRP A 66 20.40 -28.62 1.31
C TRP A 66 21.24 -28.22 2.55
N ARG A 67 21.21 -26.96 2.98
CA ARG A 67 21.84 -26.40 4.19
C ARG A 67 20.89 -26.28 5.38
N GLY A 68 19.65 -26.73 5.25
CA GLY A 68 18.60 -26.61 6.25
C GLY A 68 17.49 -25.65 5.90
N LEU A 69 16.69 -25.32 6.88
CA LEU A 69 15.56 -24.40 6.74
C LEU A 69 16.05 -22.96 6.64
N VAL A 70 15.62 -22.26 5.59
CA VAL A 70 15.96 -20.85 5.34
C VAL A 70 14.67 -20.03 5.25
N THR A 71 14.61 -18.95 6.01
CA THR A 71 13.51 -17.99 5.95
C THR A 71 13.77 -16.94 4.87
N TYR A 72 12.86 -16.83 3.92
CA TYR A 72 12.85 -15.79 2.90
C TYR A 72 11.87 -14.68 3.27
N TYR A 73 12.28 -13.45 3.08
CA TYR A 73 11.48 -12.24 3.21
C TYR A 73 11.06 -11.79 1.80
N THR A 74 9.78 -11.85 1.52
CA THR A 74 9.22 -11.44 0.23
C THR A 74 8.51 -10.12 0.37
N LEU A 75 8.97 -9.10 -0.38
CA LEU A 75 8.30 -7.83 -0.48
C LEU A 75 7.28 -7.86 -1.61
N PHE A 76 6.09 -7.43 -1.32
CA PHE A 76 5.05 -7.19 -2.33
C PHE A 76 4.47 -5.78 -2.22
N VAL A 77 3.90 -5.33 -3.32
CA VAL A 77 3.15 -4.07 -3.40
C VAL A 77 1.76 -4.37 -3.93
N ILE A 78 0.76 -3.76 -3.34
CA ILE A 78 -0.64 -3.84 -3.74
C ILE A 78 -1.16 -2.47 -4.16
N ASP A 79 -1.71 -2.37 -5.34
CA ASP A 79 -2.53 -1.22 -5.76
C ASP A 79 -3.88 -1.29 -5.03
N LEU A 80 -4.19 -0.27 -4.23
CA LEU A 80 -5.40 -0.28 -3.41
C LEU A 80 -6.69 -0.13 -4.23
N ALA A 81 -6.62 0.43 -5.42
CA ALA A 81 -7.79 0.60 -6.28
C ALA A 81 -8.14 -0.69 -7.03
N SER A 82 -7.18 -1.26 -7.75
CA SER A 82 -7.38 -2.46 -8.59
C SER A 82 -7.23 -3.77 -7.83
N ARG A 83 -6.61 -3.74 -6.64
CA ARG A 83 -6.21 -4.91 -5.84
C ARG A 83 -5.16 -5.79 -6.54
N ARG A 84 -4.49 -5.27 -7.55
CA ARG A 84 -3.37 -5.97 -8.17
C ARG A 84 -2.21 -6.02 -7.20
N VAL A 85 -1.66 -7.22 -7.07
CA VAL A 85 -0.45 -7.45 -6.26
C VAL A 85 0.70 -7.77 -7.18
N GLN A 86 1.87 -7.23 -6.85
CA GLN A 86 3.12 -7.56 -7.52
C GLN A 86 4.18 -7.88 -6.48
N ILE A 87 4.87 -9.00 -6.70
CA ILE A 87 6.06 -9.36 -5.93
C ILE A 87 7.23 -8.54 -6.48
N VAL A 88 7.87 -7.77 -5.60
CA VAL A 88 9.00 -6.91 -5.96
C VAL A 88 10.32 -7.65 -5.84
N GLY A 89 10.43 -8.52 -4.84
CA GLY A 89 11.61 -9.33 -4.64
C GLY A 89 11.53 -10.18 -3.39
N SER A 90 12.39 -11.21 -3.33
CA SER A 90 12.49 -12.14 -2.21
C SER A 90 13.96 -12.37 -1.87
N THR A 91 14.30 -12.36 -0.58
CA THR A 91 15.67 -12.54 -0.09
C THR A 91 15.69 -13.12 1.32
N PRO A 92 16.67 -13.95 1.66
CA PRO A 92 16.91 -14.33 3.04
C PRO A 92 17.54 -13.20 3.88
N TYR A 93 18.10 -12.18 3.22
CA TYR A 93 18.79 -11.05 3.87
C TYR A 93 18.22 -9.72 3.38
N PRO A 94 17.13 -9.22 3.99
CA PRO A 94 16.52 -7.94 3.60
C PRO A 94 17.33 -6.75 4.12
N ASP A 95 18.55 -6.62 3.59
CA ASP A 95 19.51 -5.59 3.94
C ASP A 95 19.30 -4.27 3.17
N ALA A 96 20.16 -3.29 3.41
CA ALA A 96 20.09 -1.98 2.77
C ALA A 96 20.30 -2.05 1.24
N LEU A 97 21.11 -3.01 0.76
CA LEU A 97 21.35 -3.19 -0.67
C LEU A 97 20.10 -3.72 -1.37
N PHE A 98 19.47 -4.74 -0.80
CA PHE A 98 18.19 -5.27 -1.27
C PHE A 98 17.13 -4.18 -1.30
N MET A 99 16.96 -3.42 -0.21
CA MET A 99 15.96 -2.37 -0.13
C MET A 99 16.23 -1.23 -1.12
N ARG A 100 17.48 -0.90 -1.39
CA ARG A 100 17.84 0.09 -2.44
C ARG A 100 17.48 -0.42 -3.84
N GLN A 101 17.72 -1.71 -4.12
CA GLN A 101 17.31 -2.31 -5.39
C GLN A 101 15.79 -2.33 -5.52
N VAL A 102 15.08 -2.69 -4.46
CA VAL A 102 13.61 -2.59 -4.38
C VAL A 102 13.13 -1.17 -4.75
N GLY A 103 13.70 -0.15 -4.11
CA GLY A 103 13.35 1.24 -4.39
C GLY A 103 13.49 1.56 -5.89
N ARG A 104 14.61 1.19 -6.52
CA ARG A 104 14.83 1.39 -7.95
C ARG A 104 13.83 0.64 -8.83
N THR A 105 13.51 -0.60 -8.49
CA THR A 105 12.51 -1.40 -9.21
C THR A 105 11.12 -0.76 -9.15
N LEU A 106 10.76 -0.20 -7.99
CA LEU A 106 9.45 0.44 -7.80
C LEU A 106 9.26 1.70 -8.64
N ILE A 107 10.35 2.44 -8.93
CA ILE A 107 10.33 3.71 -9.67
C ILE A 107 10.86 3.59 -11.12
N ALA A 108 11.17 2.37 -11.58
CA ALA A 108 11.70 2.17 -12.94
C ALA A 108 10.77 2.78 -14.00
N ALA A 109 11.37 3.45 -14.99
CA ALA A 109 10.64 4.29 -15.96
C ALA A 109 9.66 3.51 -16.86
N GLU A 110 9.98 2.26 -17.16
CA GLU A 110 9.17 1.45 -18.10
C GLU A 110 8.16 0.55 -17.39
N ASP A 111 8.58 -0.13 -16.30
CA ASP A 111 7.78 -1.15 -15.60
C ASP A 111 7.56 -0.84 -14.12
N GLY A 112 7.91 0.37 -13.67
CA GLY A 112 7.82 0.77 -12.27
C GLY A 112 6.38 0.75 -11.76
N LEU A 113 6.16 -0.02 -10.70
CA LEU A 113 4.85 -0.26 -10.09
C LEU A 113 4.23 1.00 -9.52
N LEU A 114 5.06 1.96 -9.12
CA LEU A 114 4.62 3.20 -8.50
C LEU A 114 4.48 4.36 -9.49
N ARG A 115 4.67 4.14 -10.78
CA ARG A 115 4.60 5.19 -11.81
C ARG A 115 3.29 5.99 -11.78
N ASP A 116 2.17 5.30 -11.58
CA ASP A 116 0.84 5.92 -11.54
C ASP A 116 0.39 6.22 -10.10
N HIS A 117 1.26 5.96 -9.12
CA HIS A 117 0.96 6.16 -7.71
C HIS A 117 1.66 7.41 -7.17
N ARG A 118 0.98 8.11 -6.27
CA ARG A 118 1.52 9.29 -5.58
C ARG A 118 1.80 9.04 -4.12
N VAL A 119 1.27 7.95 -3.58
CA VAL A 119 1.39 7.61 -2.17
C VAL A 119 1.71 6.14 -2.03
N LEU A 120 2.77 5.84 -1.30
CA LEU A 120 3.12 4.50 -0.84
C LEU A 120 2.90 4.40 0.67
N ILE A 121 2.02 3.50 1.07
CA ILE A 121 1.80 3.16 2.48
C ILE A 121 2.62 1.92 2.80
N TYR A 122 3.35 1.96 3.91
CA TYR A 122 4.16 0.83 4.38
C TYR A 122 4.03 0.67 5.89
N ASP A 123 4.31 -0.52 6.38
CA ASP A 123 4.32 -0.79 7.81
C ASP A 123 5.59 -0.24 8.49
N ARG A 124 5.58 -0.18 9.84
CA ARG A 124 6.67 0.35 10.67
C ARG A 124 7.92 -0.52 10.70
N ASP A 125 8.17 -1.27 9.66
CA ASP A 125 9.36 -2.10 9.54
C ASP A 125 10.63 -1.23 9.39
N ARG A 126 11.66 -1.54 10.16
CA ARG A 126 12.95 -0.83 10.13
C ARG A 126 13.71 -0.99 8.81
N LYS A 127 13.32 -1.94 7.96
CA LYS A 127 13.89 -2.16 6.62
C LYS A 127 13.71 -0.94 5.71
N TRP A 128 12.66 -0.14 5.92
CA TRP A 128 12.40 1.12 5.22
C TRP A 128 13.33 2.24 5.72
N SER A 129 14.60 2.18 5.29
CA SER A 129 15.62 3.17 5.66
C SER A 129 15.28 4.58 5.15
N ARG A 130 15.95 5.61 5.71
CA ARG A 130 15.81 6.98 5.22
C ARG A 130 16.19 7.12 3.74
N ASP A 131 17.21 6.40 3.30
CA ASP A 131 17.72 6.50 1.93
C ASP A 131 16.71 5.97 0.91
N VAL A 132 16.03 4.85 1.23
CA VAL A 132 14.98 4.30 0.36
C VAL A 132 13.77 5.24 0.31
N ARG A 133 13.38 5.83 1.43
CA ARG A 133 12.28 6.80 1.48
C ARG A 133 12.60 8.05 0.65
N ARG A 134 13.80 8.61 0.79
CA ARG A 134 14.24 9.76 -0.02
C ARG A 134 14.23 9.41 -1.51
N LEU A 135 14.75 8.25 -1.90
CA LEU A 135 14.73 7.81 -3.30
C LEU A 135 13.31 7.83 -3.89
N LEU A 136 12.31 7.41 -3.14
CA LEU A 136 10.91 7.43 -3.56
C LEU A 136 10.34 8.86 -3.56
N GLU A 137 10.66 9.65 -2.55
CA GLU A 137 10.22 11.04 -2.42
C GLU A 137 10.78 11.95 -3.51
N ASP A 138 12.03 11.73 -3.94
CA ASP A 138 12.68 12.45 -5.05
C ASP A 138 11.95 12.21 -6.39
N GLU A 139 11.28 11.06 -6.54
CA GLU A 139 10.42 10.73 -7.70
C GLU A 139 8.95 11.18 -7.51
N GLY A 140 8.68 11.99 -6.48
CA GLY A 140 7.35 12.55 -6.22
C GLY A 140 6.37 11.59 -5.53
N ILE A 141 6.84 10.45 -5.02
CA ILE A 141 6.03 9.48 -4.28
C ILE A 141 6.06 9.84 -2.79
N ARG A 142 4.93 10.23 -2.26
CA ARG A 142 4.79 10.47 -0.82
C ARG A 142 4.79 9.15 -0.05
N VAL A 143 5.78 8.96 0.80
CA VAL A 143 5.94 7.74 1.60
C VAL A 143 5.27 7.92 2.96
N VAL A 144 4.25 7.12 3.27
CA VAL A 144 3.42 7.24 4.46
C VAL A 144 3.53 5.97 5.31
N GLN A 145 4.01 6.13 6.52
CA GLN A 145 4.05 5.04 7.50
C GLN A 145 2.67 4.85 8.13
N THR A 146 2.24 3.60 8.32
CA THR A 146 0.97 3.29 9.00
C THR A 146 0.94 3.91 10.40
N PRO A 147 -0.19 4.52 10.82
CA PRO A 147 -0.33 5.05 12.17
C PRO A 147 -0.17 3.96 13.24
N TYR A 148 0.23 4.37 14.44
CA TYR A 148 0.29 3.46 15.58
C TYR A 148 -1.12 2.97 15.93
N GLN A 149 -1.28 1.67 16.16
CA GLN A 149 -2.57 1.03 16.48
C GLN A 149 -3.70 1.24 15.45
N ALA A 150 -3.35 1.36 14.16
CA ALA A 150 -4.33 1.43 13.08
C ALA A 150 -4.33 0.11 12.28
N PRO A 151 -4.91 -0.99 12.79
CA PRO A 151 -4.89 -2.30 12.15
C PRO A 151 -5.51 -2.28 10.74
N ASN A 152 -6.46 -1.37 10.50
CA ASN A 152 -7.12 -1.25 9.20
C ASN A 152 -6.31 -0.44 8.17
N ALA A 153 -5.16 0.12 8.55
CA ALA A 153 -4.38 0.99 7.66
C ALA A 153 -3.75 0.22 6.50
N ASN A 154 -3.44 -1.06 6.71
CA ASN A 154 -2.89 -1.96 5.69
C ASN A 154 -3.72 -3.27 5.56
N ALA A 155 -5.01 -3.20 5.85
CA ALA A 155 -5.91 -4.36 5.88
C ALA A 155 -5.93 -5.16 4.56
N HIS A 156 -5.61 -4.53 3.44
CA HIS A 156 -5.54 -5.19 2.14
C HIS A 156 -4.27 -6.04 2.00
N ALA A 157 -3.14 -5.53 2.45
CA ALA A 157 -1.89 -6.29 2.49
C ALA A 157 -1.99 -7.45 3.48
N GLU A 158 -2.53 -7.23 4.67
CA GLU A 158 -2.75 -8.29 5.66
C GLU A 158 -3.67 -9.41 5.14
N ARG A 159 -4.75 -9.05 4.44
CA ARG A 159 -5.66 -10.03 3.82
C ARG A 159 -4.96 -10.84 2.74
N PHE A 160 -4.13 -10.20 1.91
CA PHE A 160 -3.35 -10.88 0.89
C PHE A 160 -2.37 -11.88 1.51
N VAL A 161 -1.62 -11.46 2.54
CA VAL A 161 -0.69 -12.35 3.27
C VAL A 161 -1.42 -13.54 3.88
N ARG A 162 -2.61 -13.33 4.43
CA ARG A 162 -3.43 -14.43 4.97
C ARG A 162 -3.79 -15.43 3.88
N SER A 163 -4.28 -14.97 2.73
CA SER A 163 -4.64 -15.85 1.61
C SER A 163 -3.49 -16.72 1.13
N ILE A 164 -2.26 -16.16 1.06
CA ILE A 164 -1.07 -16.94 0.66
C ILE A 164 -0.68 -18.00 1.70
N LYS A 165 -0.90 -17.73 2.99
CA LYS A 165 -0.52 -18.67 4.05
C LYS A 165 -1.54 -19.78 4.30
N GLU A 166 -2.76 -19.62 3.81
CA GLU A 166 -3.85 -20.61 3.94
C GLU A 166 -3.90 -21.59 2.74
N GLU A 167 -3.14 -21.36 1.67
CA GLU A 167 -2.92 -22.28 0.53
C GLU A 167 -1.72 -23.18 0.76
#